data_620d92d254f7bd0b1a7a99dbe80b8192
#
_entry.id   620d92d254f7bd0b1a7a99dbe80b8192
#
_cell.length_a   1.000
_cell.length_b   1.000
_cell.length_c   1.000
_cell.angle_alpha   90.00
_cell.angle_beta   90.00
_cell.angle_gamma   90.00
#
_symmetry.space_group_name_H-M   'P 1'
#
loop_
_entity.id
_entity.type
_entity.pdbx_description
1 polymer ?
#
loop_
_entity_poly.entity_id
_entity_poly.type
_entity_poly.pdbx_seq_one_letter_code
_entity_poly.pdbx_strand_id
1 'polypeptide(L)'
;RVEDGYDAWLRYVPVTDQKVLNAYQNEIDAVAIYGDSPTMNAIFDEFSEALPKLLSKRVSVQKGAIAKGEVVVSTPANSEWVSDSITKDEMDAIGDEGYIIKKVSDKILITANTDIGLLYGSFAFLREIQTGQPIDNIAITSAPKVKLRMLNHWDNLNRVVERGYAGLSIWDWGRLPEYNDPRYTDYARLTSSLGLNGTVVNNVNADPRMLSDQFLNKLVTIAGALRPYGIKVFISINYQAP
;
A
#
# COMPACT_ATOMS: atom_id res chain seq x y z
N ARG A 1 -21.85 12.30 3.39
CA ARG A 1 -21.41 12.09 2.00
C ARG A 1 -22.11 10.84 1.49
N VAL A 2 -22.72 10.90 0.33
CA VAL A 2 -23.29 9.71 -0.31
C VAL A 2 -22.12 8.83 -0.74
N GLU A 3 -22.15 7.55 -0.41
CA GLU A 3 -21.15 6.57 -0.81
C GLU A 3 -21.19 6.39 -2.33
N ASP A 4 -20.08 6.64 -2.99
CA ASP A 4 -19.94 6.53 -4.46
C ASP A 4 -19.04 5.35 -4.88
N GLY A 5 -18.52 4.60 -3.92
CA GLY A 5 -17.65 3.44 -4.13
C GLY A 5 -16.20 3.77 -4.46
N TYR A 6 -15.82 5.05 -4.54
CA TYR A 6 -14.47 5.47 -4.94
C TYR A 6 -13.39 4.96 -3.99
N ASP A 7 -13.60 5.12 -2.69
CA ASP A 7 -12.61 4.71 -1.67
C ASP A 7 -12.54 3.18 -1.48
N ALA A 8 -13.46 2.42 -2.09
CA ALA A 8 -13.57 0.98 -1.96
C ALA A 8 -13.48 0.54 -0.48
N TRP A 9 -12.62 -0.41 -0.13
CA TRP A 9 -12.43 -0.86 1.24
C TRP A 9 -11.54 0.09 2.08
N LEU A 10 -10.83 1.03 1.46
CA LEU A 10 -9.99 2.04 2.12
C LEU A 10 -10.79 3.23 2.69
N ARG A 11 -12.12 3.20 2.61
CA ARG A 11 -13.01 4.19 3.25
C ARG A 11 -13.01 4.10 4.78
N TYR A 12 -12.53 2.97 5.34
CA TYR A 12 -12.40 2.72 6.76
C TYR A 12 -13.68 2.99 7.57
N VAL A 13 -14.68 2.13 7.33
CA VAL A 13 -15.94 2.18 8.08
C VAL A 13 -15.68 1.83 9.56
N PRO A 14 -16.21 2.61 10.52
CA PRO A 14 -16.05 2.31 11.94
C PRO A 14 -16.48 0.88 12.30
N VAL A 15 -15.74 0.23 13.19
CA VAL A 15 -16.11 -1.07 13.74
C VAL A 15 -17.38 -0.90 14.56
N THR A 16 -18.45 -1.63 14.19
CA THR A 16 -19.79 -1.46 14.81
C THR A 16 -20.07 -2.43 15.95
N ASP A 17 -19.40 -3.61 15.97
CA ASP A 17 -19.49 -4.52 17.09
C ASP A 17 -18.77 -3.95 18.31
N GLN A 18 -19.52 -3.59 19.35
CA GLN A 18 -18.99 -2.90 20.53
C GLN A 18 -17.98 -3.77 21.31
N LYS A 19 -18.13 -5.08 21.32
CA LYS A 19 -17.19 -5.97 22.02
C LYS A 19 -15.86 -5.99 21.31
N VAL A 20 -15.88 -6.09 19.98
CA VAL A 20 -14.70 -6.07 19.12
C VAL A 20 -14.03 -4.71 19.18
N LEU A 21 -14.80 -3.62 19.07
CA LEU A 21 -14.30 -2.26 19.17
C LEU A 21 -13.57 -2.00 20.49
N ASN A 22 -14.17 -2.41 21.61
CA ASN A 22 -13.54 -2.25 22.94
C ASN A 22 -12.23 -3.04 23.05
N ALA A 23 -12.17 -4.25 22.48
CA ALA A 23 -10.94 -5.05 22.44
C ALA A 23 -9.84 -4.32 21.67
N TYR A 24 -10.14 -3.78 20.49
CA TYR A 24 -9.19 -3.02 19.70
C TYR A 24 -8.75 -1.73 20.39
N GLN A 25 -9.69 -1.02 21.01
CA GLN A 25 -9.38 0.23 21.73
C GLN A 25 -8.46 0.01 22.93
N ASN A 26 -8.51 -1.17 23.55
CA ASN A 26 -7.63 -1.54 24.67
C ASN A 26 -6.23 -1.98 24.20
N GLU A 27 -6.12 -2.50 22.98
CA GLU A 27 -4.87 -3.04 22.43
C GLU A 27 -4.07 -2.00 21.63
N ILE A 28 -4.74 -0.98 21.07
CA ILE A 28 -4.14 -0.01 20.15
C ILE A 28 -4.28 1.40 20.71
N ASP A 29 -3.23 1.90 21.37
CA ASP A 29 -3.17 3.29 21.84
C ASP A 29 -2.33 4.18 20.92
N ALA A 30 -1.28 3.60 20.33
CA ALA A 30 -0.36 4.31 19.46
C ALA A 30 0.23 3.39 18.38
N VAL A 31 0.80 4.00 17.34
CA VAL A 31 1.63 3.35 16.32
C VAL A 31 2.99 4.01 16.28
N ALA A 32 4.06 3.21 16.41
CA ALA A 32 5.44 3.65 16.28
C ALA A 32 6.02 3.14 14.95
N ILE A 33 6.43 4.05 14.07
CA ILE A 33 6.94 3.75 12.72
C ILE A 33 8.43 4.10 12.66
N TYR A 34 9.26 3.13 12.30
CA TYR A 34 10.70 3.27 12.19
C TYR A 34 11.15 3.25 10.74
N GLY A 35 11.74 4.35 10.30
CA GLY A 35 12.20 4.58 8.93
C GLY A 35 11.69 5.91 8.38
N ASP A 36 12.31 6.38 7.30
CA ASP A 36 12.04 7.73 6.74
C ASP A 36 12.00 7.74 5.21
N SER A 37 11.69 6.62 4.59
CA SER A 37 11.48 6.57 3.13
C SER A 37 10.10 7.12 2.74
N PRO A 38 9.88 7.43 1.46
CA PRO A 38 8.55 7.76 0.96
C PRO A 38 7.50 6.68 1.24
N THR A 39 7.87 5.40 1.27
CA THR A 39 6.99 4.30 1.63
C THR A 39 6.62 4.33 3.11
N MET A 40 7.57 4.63 3.99
CA MET A 40 7.30 4.78 5.42
C MET A 40 6.39 5.99 5.70
N ASN A 41 6.50 7.06 4.92
CA ASN A 41 5.56 8.18 4.97
C ASN A 41 4.15 7.76 4.54
N ALA A 42 4.02 6.96 3.48
CA ALA A 42 2.72 6.42 3.06
C ALA A 42 2.09 5.53 4.15
N ILE A 43 2.88 4.71 4.86
CA ILE A 43 2.40 3.93 6.02
C ILE A 43 1.93 4.85 7.15
N PHE A 44 2.67 5.91 7.44
CA PHE A 44 2.30 6.90 8.46
C PHE A 44 0.96 7.56 8.16
N ASP A 45 0.79 8.01 6.91
CA ASP A 45 -0.44 8.66 6.45
C ASP A 45 -1.62 7.68 6.52
N GLU A 46 -1.41 6.42 6.10
CA GLU A 46 -2.44 5.39 6.11
C GLU A 46 -2.94 5.07 7.53
N PHE A 47 -2.05 4.86 8.49
CA PHE A 47 -2.45 4.64 9.88
C PHE A 47 -3.09 5.87 10.52
N SER A 48 -2.61 7.06 10.19
CA SER A 48 -3.15 8.33 10.69
C SER A 48 -4.58 8.58 10.21
N GLU A 49 -4.92 8.11 9.02
CA GLU A 49 -6.27 8.17 8.47
C GLU A 49 -7.16 7.03 8.98
N ALA A 50 -6.67 5.80 8.91
CA ALA A 50 -7.48 4.59 9.10
C ALA A 50 -7.89 4.36 10.56
N LEU A 51 -6.92 4.39 11.48
CA LEU A 51 -7.18 3.98 12.86
C LEU A 51 -8.17 4.87 13.61
N PRO A 52 -8.13 6.20 13.50
CA PRO A 52 -9.14 7.04 14.13
C PRO A 52 -10.56 6.78 13.62
N LYS A 53 -10.70 6.47 12.33
CA LYS A 53 -11.98 6.12 11.72
C LYS A 53 -12.49 4.76 12.21
N LEU A 54 -11.64 3.73 12.10
CA LEU A 54 -12.00 2.36 12.48
C LEU A 54 -12.34 2.23 13.96
N LEU A 55 -11.53 2.85 14.82
CA LEU A 55 -11.63 2.72 16.27
C LEU A 55 -12.49 3.77 16.95
N SER A 56 -12.99 4.77 16.20
CA SER A 56 -13.77 5.89 16.76
C SER A 56 -13.08 6.56 17.96
N LYS A 57 -11.73 6.55 17.97
CA LYS A 57 -10.91 7.22 18.98
C LYS A 57 -9.64 7.81 18.35
N ARG A 58 -9.04 8.76 19.02
CA ARG A 58 -7.72 9.28 18.62
C ARG A 58 -6.65 8.22 18.86
N VAL A 59 -5.84 7.94 17.85
CA VAL A 59 -4.65 7.07 17.94
C VAL A 59 -3.43 7.93 17.59
N SER A 60 -2.39 7.87 18.42
CA SER A 60 -1.15 8.58 18.16
C SER A 60 -0.32 7.79 17.14
N VAL A 61 -0.04 8.37 15.99
CA VAL A 61 0.92 7.80 15.03
C VAL A 61 2.18 8.66 15.05
N GLN A 62 3.34 8.05 15.25
CA GLN A 62 4.59 8.79 15.43
C GLN A 62 5.78 8.05 14.82
N LYS A 63 6.80 8.82 14.43
CA LYS A 63 8.08 8.28 13.96
C LYS A 63 8.99 8.01 15.16
N GLY A 64 9.48 6.75 15.25
CA GLY A 64 10.36 6.30 16.34
C GLY A 64 9.65 6.28 17.71
N ALA A 65 10.39 5.93 18.76
CA ALA A 65 10.00 5.88 20.16
C ALA A 65 8.80 4.97 20.50
N ILE A 66 9.08 3.89 21.20
CA ILE A 66 8.10 2.88 21.61
C ILE A 66 7.57 3.22 23.01
N ALA A 67 6.25 3.39 23.15
CA ALA A 67 5.56 3.43 24.43
C ALA A 67 4.76 2.13 24.67
N LYS A 68 3.91 2.10 25.69
CA LYS A 68 3.13 0.93 26.08
C LYS A 68 1.86 0.81 25.19
N GLY A 69 1.46 -0.40 24.82
CA GLY A 69 0.22 -0.64 24.06
C GLY A 69 0.31 -0.21 22.59
N GLU A 70 1.42 -0.47 21.93
CA GLU A 70 1.70 0.04 20.60
C GLU A 70 1.70 -1.02 19.51
N VAL A 71 1.32 -0.57 18.31
CA VAL A 71 1.68 -1.24 17.05
C VAL A 71 3.04 -0.71 16.60
N VAL A 72 4.02 -1.59 16.48
CA VAL A 72 5.38 -1.26 16.05
C VAL A 72 5.55 -1.69 14.60
N VAL A 73 5.91 -0.75 13.72
CA VAL A 73 6.16 -0.99 12.29
C VAL A 73 7.62 -0.71 11.99
N SER A 74 8.40 -1.75 11.75
CA SER A 74 9.85 -1.63 11.52
C SER A 74 10.45 -2.84 10.84
N THR A 75 11.51 -2.62 10.06
CA THR A 75 12.43 -3.69 9.70
C THR A 75 13.37 -3.98 10.89
N PRO A 76 14.00 -5.17 10.97
CA PRO A 76 15.01 -5.46 11.99
C PRO A 76 16.20 -4.49 11.96
N ALA A 77 16.54 -3.95 10.79
CA ALA A 77 17.65 -3.01 10.64
C ALA A 77 17.39 -1.64 11.30
N ASN A 78 16.12 -1.25 11.45
CA ASN A 78 15.73 0.07 11.95
C ASN A 78 15.39 0.08 13.45
N SER A 79 15.33 -1.10 14.11
CA SER A 79 14.98 -1.21 15.53
C SER A 79 15.63 -2.44 16.15
N GLU A 80 16.45 -2.25 17.18
CA GLU A 80 17.07 -3.33 17.96
C GLU A 80 16.01 -4.22 18.61
N TRP A 81 14.95 -3.61 19.18
CA TRP A 81 13.84 -4.37 19.77
C TRP A 81 13.17 -5.30 18.74
N VAL A 82 13.02 -4.86 17.48
CA VAL A 82 12.48 -5.71 16.40
C VAL A 82 13.47 -6.81 16.05
N SER A 83 14.76 -6.49 15.95
CA SER A 83 15.82 -7.47 15.68
C SER A 83 15.83 -8.59 16.72
N ASP A 84 15.65 -8.25 18.01
CA ASP A 84 15.58 -9.22 19.10
C ASP A 84 14.27 -10.02 19.16
N SER A 85 13.22 -9.49 18.53
CA SER A 85 11.87 -10.08 18.51
C SER A 85 11.63 -11.06 17.38
N ILE A 86 12.56 -11.19 16.41
CA ILE A 86 12.40 -11.98 15.20
C ILE A 86 13.65 -12.81 14.91
N THR A 87 13.48 -14.01 14.39
CA THR A 87 14.60 -14.85 13.99
C THR A 87 15.00 -14.64 12.54
N LYS A 88 16.25 -14.96 12.23
CA LYS A 88 16.73 -14.93 10.84
C LYS A 88 15.90 -15.86 9.93
N ASP A 89 15.54 -17.04 10.40
CA ASP A 89 14.77 -18.02 9.63
C ASP A 89 13.36 -17.50 9.31
N GLU A 90 12.70 -16.78 10.25
CA GLU A 90 11.42 -16.12 9.99
C GLU A 90 11.56 -15.07 8.89
N MET A 91 12.62 -14.27 8.90
CA MET A 91 12.86 -13.23 7.89
C MET A 91 13.25 -13.81 6.53
N ASP A 92 14.08 -14.85 6.49
CA ASP A 92 14.46 -15.53 5.24
C ASP A 92 13.22 -16.18 4.56
N ALA A 93 12.24 -16.65 5.34
CA ALA A 93 11.04 -17.31 4.84
C ALA A 93 10.07 -16.36 4.11
N ILE A 94 10.08 -15.07 4.41
CA ILE A 94 9.12 -14.11 3.84
C ILE A 94 9.63 -13.40 2.57
N GLY A 95 10.93 -13.39 2.32
CA GLY A 95 11.54 -12.70 1.17
C GLY A 95 11.32 -11.18 1.20
N ASP A 96 11.50 -10.52 0.05
CA ASP A 96 11.53 -9.04 -0.02
C ASP A 96 10.16 -8.37 0.17
N GLU A 97 9.08 -9.01 -0.25
CA GLU A 97 7.73 -8.43 -0.26
C GLU A 97 6.76 -9.13 0.72
N GLY A 98 7.26 -10.07 1.52
CA GLY A 98 6.49 -10.67 2.60
C GLY A 98 6.56 -9.86 3.88
N TYR A 99 5.73 -10.24 4.84
CA TYR A 99 5.64 -9.59 6.15
C TYR A 99 5.26 -10.58 7.24
N ILE A 100 5.53 -10.20 8.48
CA ILE A 100 5.09 -10.88 9.68
C ILE A 100 4.34 -9.88 10.56
N ILE A 101 3.17 -10.29 11.05
CA ILE A 101 2.42 -9.58 12.08
C ILE A 101 2.28 -10.51 13.25
N LYS A 102 2.78 -10.14 14.43
CA LYS A 102 2.66 -10.96 15.62
C LYS A 102 2.60 -10.15 16.91
N LYS A 103 1.95 -10.74 17.92
CA LYS A 103 2.00 -10.22 19.28
C LYS A 103 3.37 -10.55 19.90
N VAL A 104 4.04 -9.54 20.46
CA VAL A 104 5.29 -9.68 21.20
C VAL A 104 5.13 -8.95 22.52
N SER A 105 4.97 -9.70 23.61
CA SER A 105 4.62 -9.15 24.92
C SER A 105 3.31 -8.37 24.88
N ASP A 106 3.32 -7.08 25.18
CA ASP A 106 2.18 -6.17 25.16
C ASP A 106 2.05 -5.38 23.86
N LYS A 107 2.87 -5.68 22.83
CA LYS A 107 2.92 -4.94 21.56
C LYS A 107 2.52 -5.82 20.36
N ILE A 108 2.00 -5.17 19.32
CA ILE A 108 1.81 -5.81 18.01
C ILE A 108 2.97 -5.39 17.12
N LEU A 109 3.74 -6.35 16.64
CA LEU A 109 4.84 -6.14 15.71
C LEU A 109 4.36 -6.37 14.29
N ILE A 110 4.60 -5.41 13.40
CA ILE A 110 4.54 -5.55 11.95
C ILE A 110 5.97 -5.42 11.44
N THR A 111 6.54 -6.49 10.88
CA THR A 111 7.91 -6.48 10.38
C THR A 111 8.05 -7.13 9.01
N ALA A 112 9.08 -6.74 8.27
CA ALA A 112 9.42 -7.22 6.94
C ALA A 112 10.90 -6.97 6.63
N ASN A 113 11.40 -7.55 5.53
CA ASN A 113 12.75 -7.29 5.04
C ASN A 113 12.90 -5.92 4.34
N THR A 114 11.79 -5.36 3.84
CA THR A 114 11.78 -4.09 3.09
C THR A 114 10.61 -3.20 3.52
N ASP A 115 10.70 -1.92 3.21
CA ASP A 115 9.61 -0.96 3.47
C ASP A 115 8.32 -1.33 2.71
N ILE A 116 8.43 -1.95 1.53
CA ILE A 116 7.27 -2.42 0.77
C ILE A 116 6.59 -3.60 1.47
N GLY A 117 7.37 -4.53 2.03
CA GLY A 117 6.81 -5.58 2.89
C GLY A 117 6.09 -5.01 4.12
N LEU A 118 6.66 -3.97 4.75
CA LEU A 118 5.99 -3.25 5.85
C LEU A 118 4.67 -2.60 5.42
N LEU A 119 4.62 -2.01 4.21
CA LEU A 119 3.39 -1.43 3.67
C LEU A 119 2.31 -2.49 3.47
N TYR A 120 2.65 -3.64 2.89
CA TYR A 120 1.71 -4.76 2.73
C TYR A 120 1.24 -5.31 4.08
N GLY A 121 2.15 -5.44 5.05
CA GLY A 121 1.81 -5.83 6.42
C GLY A 121 0.89 -4.83 7.11
N SER A 122 1.11 -3.54 6.90
CA SER A 122 0.25 -2.47 7.43
C SER A 122 -1.17 -2.55 6.87
N PHE A 123 -1.33 -2.70 5.57
CA PHE A 123 -2.64 -2.91 4.94
C PHE A 123 -3.31 -4.22 5.40
N ALA A 124 -2.52 -5.30 5.57
CA ALA A 124 -3.04 -6.56 6.10
C ALA A 124 -3.57 -6.38 7.53
N PHE A 125 -2.84 -5.70 8.40
CA PHE A 125 -3.27 -5.40 9.77
C PHE A 125 -4.57 -4.58 9.80
N LEU A 126 -4.67 -3.52 8.98
CA LEU A 126 -5.89 -2.73 8.86
C LEU A 126 -7.07 -3.56 8.35
N ARG A 127 -6.82 -4.56 7.51
CA ARG A 127 -7.86 -5.50 7.03
C ARG A 127 -8.36 -6.41 8.16
N GLU A 128 -7.47 -6.92 9.03
CA GLU A 128 -7.87 -7.70 10.20
C GLU A 128 -8.83 -6.89 11.09
N ILE A 129 -8.51 -5.62 11.36
CA ILE A 129 -9.38 -4.72 12.13
C ILE A 129 -10.73 -4.52 11.44
N GLN A 130 -10.75 -4.24 10.14
CA GLN A 130 -11.98 -4.01 9.38
C GLN A 130 -12.88 -5.23 9.31
N THR A 131 -12.29 -6.43 9.31
CA THR A 131 -13.04 -7.70 9.24
C THR A 131 -13.36 -8.28 10.62
N GLY A 132 -13.04 -7.55 11.69
CA GLY A 132 -13.39 -7.93 13.06
C GLY A 132 -12.57 -9.09 13.61
N GLN A 133 -11.36 -9.35 13.07
CA GLN A 133 -10.52 -10.47 13.52
C GLN A 133 -9.87 -10.16 14.88
N PRO A 134 -9.72 -11.16 15.76
CA PRO A 134 -9.04 -10.98 17.04
C PRO A 134 -7.55 -10.63 16.83
N ILE A 135 -7.06 -9.63 17.58
CA ILE A 135 -5.66 -9.17 17.50
C ILE A 135 -4.85 -9.42 18.77
N ASP A 136 -5.49 -9.92 19.84
CA ASP A 136 -4.85 -10.24 21.12
C ASP A 136 -3.75 -11.30 21.01
N ASN A 137 -3.90 -12.26 20.09
CA ASN A 137 -2.93 -13.30 19.77
C ASN A 137 -2.61 -13.34 18.25
N ILE A 138 -2.56 -12.18 17.61
CA ILE A 138 -2.32 -12.11 16.18
C ILE A 138 -0.99 -12.75 15.79
N ALA A 139 -1.02 -13.63 14.78
CA ALA A 139 0.14 -14.31 14.25
C ALA A 139 -0.07 -14.59 12.75
N ILE A 140 0.42 -13.70 11.90
CA ILE A 140 0.30 -13.77 10.45
C ILE A 140 1.70 -13.76 9.86
N THR A 141 1.98 -14.73 8.99
CA THR A 141 3.17 -14.74 8.14
C THR A 141 2.72 -14.84 6.69
N SER A 142 3.16 -13.91 5.86
CA SER A 142 2.81 -13.88 4.45
C SER A 142 4.05 -13.73 3.59
N ALA A 143 4.17 -14.59 2.57
CA ALA A 143 5.21 -14.53 1.56
C ALA A 143 4.58 -14.67 0.17
N PRO A 144 4.67 -13.67 -0.71
CA PRO A 144 4.10 -13.75 -2.04
C PRO A 144 4.72 -14.88 -2.86
N LYS A 145 3.89 -15.81 -3.35
CA LYS A 145 4.35 -16.92 -4.22
C LYS A 145 4.66 -16.47 -5.65
N VAL A 146 4.03 -15.40 -6.10
CA VAL A 146 4.20 -14.81 -7.43
C VAL A 146 4.93 -13.49 -7.29
N LYS A 147 6.09 -13.38 -7.94
CA LYS A 147 6.95 -12.18 -7.83
C LYS A 147 6.38 -10.95 -8.50
N LEU A 148 5.65 -11.11 -9.60
CA LEU A 148 5.06 -10.01 -10.36
C LEU A 148 3.55 -10.15 -10.38
N ARG A 149 2.87 -9.20 -9.76
CA ARG A 149 1.42 -9.14 -9.59
C ARG A 149 0.96 -7.79 -10.08
N MET A 150 0.38 -7.74 -11.30
CA MET A 150 0.12 -6.47 -11.96
C MET A 150 -1.28 -6.37 -12.56
N LEU A 151 -1.74 -5.15 -12.73
CA LEU A 151 -2.86 -4.81 -13.58
C LEU A 151 -2.37 -4.48 -14.99
N ASN A 152 -3.15 -4.85 -15.99
CA ASN A 152 -2.87 -4.54 -17.38
C ASN A 152 -3.98 -3.62 -17.91
N HIS A 153 -3.66 -2.35 -18.08
CA HIS A 153 -4.57 -1.36 -18.65
C HIS A 153 -4.54 -1.43 -20.18
N TRP A 154 -5.70 -1.30 -20.78
CA TRP A 154 -5.86 -1.23 -22.23
C TRP A 154 -6.13 0.22 -22.67
N ASP A 155 -5.39 1.14 -22.11
CA ASP A 155 -5.58 2.57 -22.22
C ASP A 155 -4.79 3.15 -23.39
N ASN A 156 -5.47 3.95 -24.21
CA ASN A 156 -4.84 4.63 -25.34
C ASN A 156 -4.33 6.04 -24.94
N LEU A 157 -3.41 6.59 -25.72
CA LEU A 157 -2.81 7.90 -25.44
C LEU A 157 -3.80 9.06 -25.56
N ASN A 158 -4.94 8.86 -26.23
CA ASN A 158 -6.06 9.80 -26.29
C ASN A 158 -7.07 9.62 -25.13
N ARG A 159 -6.71 8.82 -24.10
CA ARG A 159 -7.52 8.45 -22.93
C ARG A 159 -8.69 7.49 -23.19
N VAL A 160 -8.95 7.11 -24.41
CA VAL A 160 -9.99 6.11 -24.67
C VAL A 160 -9.49 4.74 -24.20
N VAL A 161 -10.29 4.05 -23.38
CA VAL A 161 -9.99 2.69 -22.95
C VAL A 161 -10.48 1.72 -24.01
N GLU A 162 -9.60 0.80 -24.43
CA GLU A 162 -9.85 -0.19 -25.47
C GLU A 162 -10.37 0.48 -26.77
N ARG A 163 -11.58 0.18 -27.16
CA ARG A 163 -12.27 0.73 -28.37
C ARG A 163 -13.27 1.86 -28.04
N GLY A 164 -13.22 2.42 -26.83
CA GLY A 164 -14.02 3.55 -26.40
C GLY A 164 -15.29 3.22 -25.61
N TYR A 165 -15.68 1.97 -25.51
CA TYR A 165 -16.87 1.59 -24.75
C TYR A 165 -16.61 1.36 -23.25
N ALA A 166 -15.36 1.33 -22.81
CA ALA A 166 -14.98 1.13 -21.41
C ALA A 166 -14.65 2.44 -20.67
N GLY A 167 -15.04 3.59 -21.23
CA GLY A 167 -14.85 4.91 -20.61
C GLY A 167 -13.47 5.52 -20.87
N LEU A 168 -13.05 6.41 -19.95
CA LEU A 168 -11.79 7.14 -20.05
C LEU A 168 -10.76 6.61 -19.05
N SER A 169 -9.52 6.54 -19.50
CA SER A 169 -8.34 6.24 -18.68
C SER A 169 -8.20 7.19 -17.50
N ILE A 170 -7.68 6.68 -16.38
CA ILE A 170 -7.23 7.51 -15.28
C ILE A 170 -5.97 8.32 -15.68
N TRP A 171 -5.16 7.80 -16.61
CA TRP A 171 -3.95 8.45 -17.08
C TRP A 171 -4.29 9.61 -18.02
N ASP A 172 -4.17 10.84 -17.52
CA ASP A 172 -4.44 12.04 -18.32
C ASP A 172 -3.17 12.49 -19.05
N TRP A 173 -2.89 11.83 -20.18
CA TRP A 173 -1.71 12.12 -21.00
C TRP A 173 -1.65 13.57 -21.49
N GLY A 174 -2.79 14.23 -21.62
CA GLY A 174 -2.88 15.63 -22.05
C GLY A 174 -2.42 16.63 -20.99
N ARG A 175 -2.61 16.30 -19.71
CA ARG A 175 -2.26 17.16 -18.57
C ARG A 175 -0.89 16.82 -17.95
N LEU A 176 -0.35 15.64 -18.25
CA LEU A 176 0.97 15.21 -17.81
C LEU A 176 2.08 15.88 -18.68
N PRO A 177 3.27 16.17 -18.12
CA PRO A 177 3.70 15.96 -16.72
C PRO A 177 3.33 17.11 -15.77
N GLU A 178 2.73 18.22 -16.27
CA GLU A 178 2.49 19.48 -15.55
C GLU A 178 1.49 19.31 -14.39
N TYR A 179 0.60 18.31 -14.49
CA TYR A 179 -0.38 18.02 -13.46
C TYR A 179 -0.35 16.54 -13.06
N ASN A 180 0.04 16.31 -11.81
CA ASN A 180 -0.05 15.00 -11.16
C ASN A 180 -1.44 14.86 -10.51
N ASP A 181 -2.33 14.12 -11.15
CA ASP A 181 -3.69 13.92 -10.66
C ASP A 181 -3.65 13.12 -9.34
N PRO A 182 -4.27 13.58 -8.25
CA PRO A 182 -4.33 12.84 -6.98
C PRO A 182 -4.83 11.40 -7.12
N ARG A 183 -5.67 11.11 -8.12
CA ARG A 183 -6.13 9.74 -8.41
C ARG A 183 -5.02 8.75 -8.70
N TYR A 184 -3.83 9.20 -9.12
CA TYR A 184 -2.69 8.29 -9.31
C TYR A 184 -2.19 7.74 -7.98
N THR A 185 -2.18 8.58 -6.95
CA THR A 185 -1.87 8.16 -5.58
C THR A 185 -2.96 7.25 -5.01
N ASP A 186 -4.24 7.59 -5.21
CA ASP A 186 -5.37 6.77 -4.76
C ASP A 186 -5.36 5.39 -5.44
N TYR A 187 -5.05 5.35 -6.74
CA TYR A 187 -4.86 4.10 -7.48
C TYR A 187 -3.69 3.27 -6.91
N ALA A 188 -2.55 3.90 -6.65
CA ALA A 188 -1.39 3.23 -6.07
C ALA A 188 -1.69 2.66 -4.67
N ARG A 189 -2.35 3.45 -3.83
CA ARG A 189 -2.81 3.08 -2.50
C ARG A 189 -3.73 1.86 -2.54
N LEU A 190 -4.76 1.88 -3.41
CA LEU A 190 -5.70 0.78 -3.56
C LEU A 190 -5.02 -0.49 -4.09
N THR A 191 -4.22 -0.39 -5.15
CA THR A 191 -3.54 -1.55 -5.75
C THR A 191 -2.52 -2.17 -4.81
N SER A 192 -1.73 -1.35 -4.09
CA SER A 192 -0.81 -1.81 -3.07
C SER A 192 -1.52 -2.52 -1.91
N SER A 193 -2.68 -2.02 -1.49
CA SER A 193 -3.49 -2.65 -0.45
C SER A 193 -3.95 -4.07 -0.77
N LEU A 194 -3.96 -4.42 -2.05
CA LEU A 194 -4.25 -5.77 -2.57
C LEU A 194 -2.97 -6.61 -2.78
N GLY A 195 -1.80 -6.07 -2.44
CA GLY A 195 -0.51 -6.71 -2.63
C GLY A 195 -0.03 -6.74 -4.08
N LEU A 196 -0.58 -5.89 -4.96
CA LEU A 196 -0.10 -5.74 -6.34
C LEU A 196 1.16 -4.87 -6.34
N ASN A 197 2.10 -5.14 -7.28
CA ASN A 197 3.39 -4.48 -7.36
C ASN A 197 3.75 -3.98 -8.76
N GLY A 198 2.79 -3.93 -9.67
CA GLY A 198 3.01 -3.45 -11.04
C GLY A 198 1.74 -3.04 -11.75
N THR A 199 1.91 -2.23 -12.78
CA THR A 199 0.84 -1.82 -13.68
C THR A 199 1.39 -1.59 -15.08
N VAL A 200 0.72 -2.11 -16.11
CA VAL A 200 0.94 -1.73 -17.52
C VAL A 200 0.00 -0.58 -17.82
N VAL A 201 0.52 0.56 -18.26
CA VAL A 201 -0.25 1.81 -18.36
C VAL A 201 -0.83 2.10 -19.74
N ASN A 202 -0.51 1.29 -20.75
CA ASN A 202 -0.98 1.51 -22.11
C ASN A 202 -1.49 0.23 -22.78
N ASN A 203 -2.32 0.43 -23.80
CA ASN A 203 -2.92 -0.64 -24.59
C ASN A 203 -1.88 -1.55 -25.24
N VAL A 204 -2.20 -2.83 -25.35
CA VAL A 204 -1.35 -3.86 -25.99
C VAL A 204 -1.06 -3.57 -27.47
N ASN A 205 -1.90 -2.79 -28.16
CA ASN A 205 -1.65 -2.32 -29.53
C ASN A 205 -0.49 -1.31 -29.61
N ALA A 206 -0.04 -0.81 -28.47
CA ALA A 206 1.17 -0.05 -28.23
C ALA A 206 1.46 1.05 -29.27
N ASP A 207 0.91 2.24 -29.04
CA ASP A 207 1.22 3.43 -29.85
C ASP A 207 2.73 3.73 -29.77
N PRO A 208 3.46 3.80 -30.89
CA PRO A 208 4.92 4.05 -30.91
C PRO A 208 5.33 5.33 -30.19
N ARG A 209 4.46 6.34 -30.14
CA ARG A 209 4.72 7.60 -29.44
C ARG A 209 5.01 7.42 -27.94
N MET A 210 4.61 6.28 -27.35
CA MET A 210 4.92 5.96 -25.95
C MET A 210 6.43 5.94 -25.67
N LEU A 211 7.26 5.66 -26.67
CA LEU A 211 8.72 5.66 -26.56
C LEU A 211 9.38 7.03 -26.83
N SER A 212 8.60 8.06 -27.16
CA SER A 212 9.16 9.41 -27.33
C SER A 212 9.53 10.03 -25.98
N ASP A 213 10.51 10.94 -25.98
CA ASP A 213 10.92 11.68 -24.78
C ASP A 213 9.74 12.39 -24.11
N GLN A 214 8.81 12.91 -24.92
CA GLN A 214 7.59 13.54 -24.41
C GLN A 214 6.78 12.58 -23.52
N PHE A 215 6.52 11.38 -23.96
CA PHE A 215 5.72 10.40 -23.18
C PHE A 215 6.53 9.73 -22.07
N LEU A 216 7.83 9.52 -22.26
CA LEU A 216 8.72 9.05 -21.20
C LEU A 216 8.75 10.03 -20.02
N ASN A 217 8.80 11.34 -20.26
CA ASN A 217 8.69 12.35 -19.20
C ASN A 217 7.34 12.29 -18.45
N LYS A 218 6.23 12.02 -19.14
CA LYS A 218 4.93 11.82 -18.53
C LYS A 218 4.90 10.56 -17.65
N LEU A 219 5.54 9.49 -18.11
CA LEU A 219 5.69 8.24 -17.32
C LEU A 219 6.49 8.47 -16.04
N VAL A 220 7.48 9.35 -16.02
CA VAL A 220 8.25 9.72 -14.80
C VAL A 220 7.31 10.25 -13.72
N THR A 221 6.35 11.12 -14.09
CA THR A 221 5.37 11.67 -13.14
C THR A 221 4.47 10.58 -12.57
N ILE A 222 3.92 9.70 -13.43
CA ILE A 222 3.12 8.55 -12.97
C ILE A 222 3.96 7.65 -12.05
N ALA A 223 5.16 7.27 -12.48
CA ALA A 223 6.04 6.42 -11.68
C ALA A 223 6.41 7.04 -10.33
N GLY A 224 6.56 8.37 -10.29
CA GLY A 224 6.79 9.13 -9.06
C GLY A 224 5.65 8.99 -8.04
N ALA A 225 4.39 9.03 -8.50
CA ALA A 225 3.22 8.84 -7.67
C ALA A 225 3.06 7.39 -7.18
N LEU A 226 3.45 6.41 -8.00
CA LEU A 226 3.25 4.98 -7.73
C LEU A 226 4.38 4.35 -6.90
N ARG A 227 5.60 4.86 -7.02
CA ARG A 227 6.81 4.30 -6.39
C ARG A 227 6.73 4.17 -4.87
N PRO A 228 6.20 5.15 -4.11
CA PRO A 228 6.06 5.03 -2.65
C PRO A 228 5.23 3.82 -2.22
N TYR A 229 4.35 3.35 -3.10
CA TYR A 229 3.46 2.20 -2.87
C TYR A 229 3.99 0.90 -3.49
N GLY A 230 5.24 0.87 -3.97
CA GLY A 230 5.87 -0.32 -4.55
C GLY A 230 5.36 -0.72 -5.93
N ILE A 231 4.58 0.13 -6.59
CA ILE A 231 4.01 -0.17 -7.90
C ILE A 231 5.01 0.20 -9.00
N LYS A 232 5.46 -0.79 -9.75
CA LYS A 232 6.32 -0.63 -10.92
C LYS A 232 5.48 -0.31 -12.15
N VAL A 233 5.94 0.64 -12.96
CA VAL A 233 5.29 1.00 -14.23
C VAL A 233 5.88 0.18 -15.35
N PHE A 234 5.01 -0.43 -16.15
CA PHE A 234 5.35 -1.18 -17.35
C PHE A 234 4.64 -0.56 -18.55
N ILE A 235 5.22 -0.72 -19.73
CA ILE A 235 4.64 -0.31 -21.00
C ILE A 235 4.60 -1.45 -21.98
N SER A 236 3.55 -1.53 -22.78
CA SER A 236 3.48 -2.38 -23.94
C SER A 236 4.22 -1.74 -25.11
N ILE A 237 5.00 -2.50 -25.83
CA ILE A 237 5.77 -2.08 -27.01
C ILE A 237 5.33 -2.92 -28.20
N ASN A 238 5.04 -2.26 -29.31
CA ASN A 238 4.74 -2.93 -30.57
C ASN A 238 6.05 -3.26 -31.31
N TYR A 239 6.29 -4.53 -31.63
CA TYR A 239 7.47 -4.96 -32.39
C TYR A 239 7.53 -4.42 -33.81
N GLN A 240 6.41 -3.89 -34.34
CA GLN A 240 6.35 -3.24 -35.66
C GLN A 240 6.62 -1.72 -35.57
N ALA A 241 6.87 -1.18 -34.38
CA ALA A 241 7.26 0.21 -34.23
C ALA A 241 8.68 0.39 -34.79
N PRO A 242 8.93 1.44 -35.58
CA PRO A 242 10.24 1.71 -36.17
C PRO A 242 11.29 2.03 -35.12
#